data_5f5f0702f64bfecc9fa4adcb426c1a61
#
_entry.id   5f5f0702f64bfecc9fa4adcb426c1a61
#
_cell.length_a   1.000
_cell.length_b   1.000
_cell.length_c   1.000
_cell.angle_alpha   90.00
_cell.angle_beta   90.00
_cell.angle_gamma   90.00
#
_symmetry.space_group_name_H-M   'P 1'
#
loop_
_entity.id
_entity.type
_entity.pdbx_description
1 polymer ?
#
loop_
_entity_poly.entity_id
_entity_poly.type
_entity_poly.pdbx_seq_one_letter_code
_entity_poly.pdbx_strand_id
1 'polypeptide(L)'
;AGASYFSQEGNMGRLDYDRWNFRAGVNANIGKWTKASFQISGDMGEQNNARNGISGGGTDADFNSLMTHLPFVPDYIGGRPVVYTGMQNVSSNLTAVQLYNFRAVQNSPDNTENQTNNMSINGSLEHDFGWFKWTKGLKLKASYSRNIVNGKSNNIGTKINVYRLLNRGGSGGHLYTGDDIDLDESNFGTFTLDNGNLLTRTMNKTDSYQMNLTLSYARQFGLHNVSGLFSIEKAESEYEYVTGNITDPFSFTDGQSNSTATGATQTTTFSRTES
;
A
#
# COMPACT_ATOMS: atom_id res chain seq x y z
N ALA A 1 -25.32 12.94 -0.02
CA ALA A 1 -23.97 12.84 -0.56
C ALA A 1 -22.97 13.40 0.46
N GLY A 2 -21.76 12.88 0.49
CA GLY A 2 -20.67 13.36 1.32
C GLY A 2 -19.34 12.98 0.70
N ALA A 3 -18.32 13.78 1.00
CA ALA A 3 -16.94 13.49 0.70
C ALA A 3 -16.07 13.90 1.90
N SER A 4 -14.97 13.21 2.12
CA SER A 4 -13.99 13.54 3.15
C SER A 4 -12.59 13.25 2.65
N TYR A 5 -11.66 14.05 3.11
CA TYR A 5 -10.23 13.88 2.87
C TYR A 5 -9.52 13.70 4.21
N PHE A 6 -8.59 12.78 4.25
CA PHE A 6 -7.71 12.54 5.37
C PHE A 6 -6.27 12.53 4.86
N SER A 7 -5.39 13.22 5.56
CA SER A 7 -3.95 13.23 5.28
C SER A 7 -3.20 13.05 6.60
N GLN A 8 -2.18 12.24 6.59
CA GLN A 8 -1.31 12.00 7.73
C GLN A 8 0.13 11.92 7.25
N GLU A 9 0.98 12.73 7.86
CA GLU A 9 2.43 12.65 7.71
C GLU A 9 3.03 11.89 8.89
N GLY A 10 4.02 11.06 8.62
CA GLY A 10 4.72 10.30 9.65
C GLY A 10 5.77 11.14 10.37
N ASN A 11 5.98 10.85 11.64
CA ASN A 11 7.00 11.53 12.46
C ASN A 11 8.44 11.05 12.19
N MET A 12 8.60 9.94 11.46
CA MET A 12 9.89 9.34 11.16
C MET A 12 10.11 9.22 9.66
N GLY A 13 10.65 10.29 9.05
CA GLY A 13 10.97 10.30 7.64
C GLY A 13 9.75 10.25 6.72
N ARG A 14 9.95 9.68 5.54
CA ARG A 14 8.87 9.52 4.55
C ARG A 14 7.92 8.39 4.99
N LEU A 15 6.77 8.77 5.50
CA LEU A 15 5.68 7.88 5.86
C LEU A 15 4.39 8.69 5.75
N ASP A 16 3.88 8.80 4.54
CA ASP A 16 2.74 9.65 4.24
C ASP A 16 1.56 8.79 3.84
N TYR A 17 0.39 9.19 4.29
CA TYR A 17 -0.87 8.54 3.94
C TYR A 17 -1.94 9.55 3.64
N ASP A 18 -2.50 9.47 2.45
CA ASP A 18 -3.61 10.29 1.99
C ASP A 18 -4.80 9.40 1.64
N ARG A 19 -6.02 9.86 1.99
CA ARG A 19 -7.24 9.14 1.65
C ARG A 19 -8.40 10.07 1.35
N TRP A 20 -9.01 9.85 0.20
CA TRP A 20 -10.30 10.41 -0.17
C TRP A 20 -11.40 9.39 0.03
N ASN A 21 -12.52 9.80 0.61
CA ASN A 21 -13.72 8.99 0.71
C ASN A 21 -14.88 9.77 0.11
N PHE A 22 -15.75 9.07 -0.60
CA PHE A 22 -16.98 9.66 -1.13
C PHE A 22 -18.15 8.69 -0.96
N ARG A 23 -19.32 9.27 -0.78
CA ARG A 23 -20.59 8.55 -0.72
C ARG A 23 -21.72 9.40 -1.26
N ALA A 24 -22.50 8.84 -2.17
CA ALA A 24 -23.73 9.43 -2.64
C ALA A 24 -24.81 8.36 -2.71
N GLY A 25 -26.06 8.76 -2.49
CA GLY A 25 -27.17 7.83 -2.60
C GLY A 25 -28.49 8.59 -2.74
N VAL A 26 -29.43 7.92 -3.38
CA VAL A 26 -30.78 8.38 -3.57
C VAL A 26 -31.75 7.25 -3.26
N ASN A 27 -32.83 7.59 -2.53
CA ASN A 27 -33.97 6.73 -2.32
C ASN A 27 -35.19 7.45 -2.92
N ALA A 28 -35.89 6.81 -3.81
CA ALA A 28 -37.04 7.35 -4.49
C ALA A 28 -38.25 6.44 -4.32
N ASN A 29 -39.40 7.05 -4.03
CA ASN A 29 -40.68 6.38 -4.11
C ASN A 29 -41.30 6.69 -5.48
N ILE A 30 -41.41 5.69 -6.33
CA ILE A 30 -41.98 5.78 -7.67
C ILE A 30 -43.48 5.43 -7.57
N GLY A 31 -44.27 6.43 -7.37
CA GLY A 31 -45.69 6.24 -7.07
C GLY A 31 -45.92 5.65 -5.66
N LYS A 32 -47.02 4.92 -5.49
CA LYS A 32 -47.42 4.37 -4.18
C LYS A 32 -46.82 2.99 -3.87
N TRP A 33 -46.33 2.29 -4.87
CA TRP A 33 -46.05 0.87 -4.80
C TRP A 33 -44.60 0.47 -5.07
N THR A 34 -43.79 1.39 -5.63
CA THR A 34 -42.43 1.07 -6.02
C THR A 34 -41.45 1.96 -5.26
N LYS A 35 -40.42 1.32 -4.70
CA LYS A 35 -39.28 1.99 -4.08
C LYS A 35 -38.03 1.64 -4.84
N ALA A 36 -37.23 2.63 -5.17
CA ALA A 36 -35.94 2.48 -5.78
C ALA A 36 -34.88 3.08 -4.87
N SER A 37 -33.76 2.39 -4.70
CA SER A 37 -32.59 2.94 -4.04
C SER A 37 -31.35 2.75 -4.90
N PHE A 38 -30.49 3.74 -4.89
CA PHE A 38 -29.18 3.69 -5.51
C PHE A 38 -28.16 4.34 -4.58
N GLN A 39 -27.02 3.69 -4.42
CA GLN A 39 -25.92 4.19 -3.61
C GLN A 39 -24.60 3.89 -4.34
N ILE A 40 -23.74 4.89 -4.38
CA ILE A 40 -22.34 4.75 -4.75
C ILE A 40 -21.48 5.23 -3.59
N SER A 41 -20.42 4.49 -3.29
CA SER A 41 -19.43 4.90 -2.31
C SER A 41 -18.07 4.38 -2.72
N GLY A 42 -17.03 5.03 -2.26
CA GLY A 42 -15.67 4.57 -2.51
C GLY A 42 -14.65 5.34 -1.71
N ASP A 43 -13.45 4.83 -1.76
CA ASP A 43 -12.27 5.47 -1.20
C ASP A 43 -11.07 5.29 -2.14
N MET A 44 -10.20 6.28 -2.12
CA MET A 44 -8.91 6.28 -2.81
C MET A 44 -7.85 6.61 -1.77
N GLY A 45 -6.97 5.66 -1.49
CA GLY A 45 -5.88 5.80 -0.54
C GLY A 45 -4.53 5.66 -1.23
N GLU A 46 -3.58 6.49 -0.80
CA GLU A 46 -2.18 6.41 -1.20
C GLU A 46 -1.30 6.44 0.03
N GLN A 47 -0.36 5.51 0.09
CA GLN A 47 0.65 5.43 1.13
C GLN A 47 2.02 5.44 0.49
N ASN A 48 2.90 6.30 0.97
CA ASN A 48 4.27 6.42 0.50
C ASN A 48 5.24 6.27 1.69
N ASN A 49 6.13 5.29 1.60
CA ASN A 49 7.11 4.98 2.63
C ASN A 49 8.51 4.92 2.03
N ALA A 50 9.53 5.35 2.79
CA ALA A 50 10.89 4.97 2.46
C ALA A 50 11.03 3.44 2.51
N ARG A 51 11.71 2.87 1.52
CA ARG A 51 11.96 1.43 1.52
C ARG A 51 13.14 1.10 2.43
N ASN A 52 12.90 0.17 3.36
CA ASN A 52 13.95 -0.52 4.09
C ASN A 52 13.97 -2.00 3.64
N GLY A 53 14.89 -2.34 2.75
CA GLY A 53 15.04 -3.71 2.24
C GLY A 53 15.88 -4.64 3.11
N ILE A 54 16.44 -4.15 4.21
CA ILE A 54 17.53 -4.81 4.93
C ILE A 54 17.04 -5.82 5.96
N SER A 55 15.96 -5.53 6.66
CA SER A 55 15.53 -6.33 7.81
C SER A 55 14.14 -6.93 7.69
N GLY A 56 13.66 -7.15 6.47
CA GLY A 56 12.29 -7.59 6.25
C GLY A 56 11.26 -6.48 6.34
N GLY A 57 11.75 -5.24 6.42
CA GLY A 57 11.01 -4.06 6.08
C GLY A 57 10.11 -3.46 7.13
N GLY A 58 9.89 -2.18 6.97
CA GLY A 58 8.87 -1.43 7.63
C GLY A 58 9.39 -0.44 8.67
N THR A 59 8.48 0.37 9.11
CA THR A 59 8.68 1.47 10.07
C THR A 59 9.31 1.00 11.39
N ASP A 60 9.02 -0.23 11.83
CA ASP A 60 9.58 -0.80 13.07
C ASP A 60 11.08 -1.04 12.96
N ALA A 61 11.58 -1.47 11.79
CA ALA A 61 12.99 -1.67 11.55
C ALA A 61 13.74 -0.33 11.48
N ASP A 62 13.14 0.68 10.88
CA ASP A 62 13.66 2.05 10.86
C ASP A 62 13.73 2.64 12.26
N PHE A 63 12.68 2.46 13.06
CA PHE A 63 12.65 2.89 14.46
C PHE A 63 13.74 2.22 15.28
N ASN A 64 13.88 0.90 15.18
CA ASN A 64 14.92 0.15 15.87
C ASN A 64 16.33 0.60 15.46
N SER A 65 16.54 0.86 14.17
CA SER A 65 17.82 1.36 13.67
C SER A 65 18.15 2.74 14.22
N LEU A 66 17.16 3.62 14.30
CA LEU A 66 17.32 4.96 14.86
C LEU A 66 17.60 4.88 16.38
N MET A 67 16.91 4.01 17.12
CA MET A 67 17.11 3.84 18.56
C MET A 67 18.44 3.19 18.93
N THR A 68 19.01 2.39 18.03
CA THR A 68 20.31 1.72 18.23
C THR A 68 21.47 2.52 17.65
N HIS A 69 21.19 3.63 16.93
CA HIS A 69 22.24 4.52 16.43
C HIS A 69 23.03 5.15 17.59
N LEU A 70 24.34 5.08 17.47
CA LEU A 70 25.22 5.62 18.52
C LEU A 70 25.27 7.16 18.44
N PRO A 71 24.97 7.89 19.52
CA PRO A 71 24.80 9.34 19.47
C PRO A 71 26.08 10.12 19.08
N PHE A 72 27.25 9.50 19.17
CA PHE A 72 28.54 10.11 18.80
C PHE A 72 28.95 9.84 17.35
N VAL A 73 28.16 9.10 16.59
CA VAL A 73 28.39 8.83 15.16
C VAL A 73 27.54 9.78 14.35
N PRO A 74 28.12 10.69 13.55
CA PRO A 74 27.33 11.55 12.69
C PRO A 74 26.72 10.76 11.54
N ASP A 75 25.54 11.17 11.10
CA ASP A 75 24.87 10.56 9.94
C ASP A 75 25.67 10.78 8.64
N TYR A 76 26.32 11.94 8.52
CA TYR A 76 27.11 12.35 7.35
C TYR A 76 28.41 13.01 7.74
N ILE A 77 29.45 12.79 6.94
CA ILE A 77 30.73 13.51 6.99
C ILE A 77 31.07 13.94 5.57
N GLY A 78 31.21 15.25 5.34
CA GLY A 78 31.54 15.81 4.03
C GLY A 78 30.54 15.37 2.94
N GLY A 79 29.25 15.23 3.28
CA GLY A 79 28.21 14.78 2.36
C GLY A 79 28.14 13.26 2.13
N ARG A 80 29.05 12.49 2.76
CA ARG A 80 29.06 11.02 2.69
C ARG A 80 28.28 10.43 3.85
N PRO A 81 27.30 9.54 3.63
CA PRO A 81 26.59 8.86 4.71
C PRO A 81 27.53 7.89 5.43
N VAL A 82 27.65 8.04 6.75
CA VAL A 82 28.61 7.30 7.56
C VAL A 82 27.92 6.20 8.35
N VAL A 83 28.60 5.06 8.47
CA VAL A 83 28.18 3.95 9.29
C VAL A 83 29.25 3.59 10.32
N TYR A 84 28.81 3.17 11.50
CA TYR A 84 29.68 2.73 12.56
C TYR A 84 29.74 1.21 12.61
N THR A 85 30.91 0.66 12.41
CA THR A 85 31.12 -0.78 12.32
C THR A 85 31.86 -1.37 13.54
N GLY A 86 32.01 -0.59 14.61
CA GLY A 86 32.75 -0.98 15.81
C GLY A 86 34.24 -0.65 15.75
N MET A 87 34.91 -0.82 16.87
CA MET A 87 36.32 -0.43 17.04
C MET A 87 37.33 -1.51 16.58
N GLN A 88 36.89 -2.71 16.28
CA GLN A 88 37.80 -3.82 15.95
C GLN A 88 37.75 -4.19 14.48
N ASN A 89 38.90 -4.70 14.00
CA ASN A 89 39.17 -5.18 12.66
C ASN A 89 37.95 -5.66 11.91
N VAL A 90 37.49 -4.79 11.05
CA VAL A 90 36.28 -5.07 10.30
C VAL A 90 36.62 -6.09 9.25
N SER A 91 36.06 -7.28 9.43
CA SER A 91 35.89 -8.24 8.36
C SER A 91 35.29 -7.55 7.15
N SER A 92 35.74 -7.88 5.98
CA SER A 92 35.16 -7.41 4.71
C SER A 92 33.67 -7.77 4.54
N ASN A 93 33.12 -8.58 5.44
CA ASN A 93 31.75 -9.08 5.42
C ASN A 93 30.90 -8.39 6.51
N LEU A 94 30.55 -7.13 6.30
CA LEU A 94 29.59 -6.44 7.14
C LEU A 94 28.17 -6.91 6.78
N THR A 95 27.36 -7.09 7.80
CA THR A 95 25.94 -7.38 7.61
C THR A 95 25.20 -6.14 7.14
N ALA A 96 24.11 -6.32 6.42
CA ALA A 96 23.28 -5.22 5.94
C ALA A 96 22.80 -4.30 7.09
N VAL A 97 22.53 -4.86 8.28
CA VAL A 97 22.15 -4.08 9.48
C VAL A 97 23.29 -3.17 9.94
N GLN A 98 24.54 -3.60 9.83
CA GLN A 98 25.71 -2.79 10.20
C GLN A 98 26.01 -1.68 9.19
N LEU A 99 25.54 -1.84 7.94
CA LEU A 99 25.67 -0.87 6.86
C LEU A 99 24.47 0.08 6.79
N TYR A 100 23.47 -0.10 7.64
CA TYR A 100 22.26 0.71 7.59
C TYR A 100 22.52 2.12 8.12
N ASN A 101 22.18 3.10 7.31
CA ASN A 101 22.14 4.51 7.69
C ASN A 101 20.74 5.04 7.38
N PHE A 102 19.95 5.30 8.44
CA PHE A 102 18.58 5.76 8.34
C PHE A 102 18.44 6.99 7.43
N ARG A 103 19.29 8.00 7.63
CA ARG A 103 19.25 9.23 6.84
C ARG A 103 19.57 8.99 5.37
N ALA A 104 20.52 8.11 5.08
CA ALA A 104 20.86 7.76 3.70
C ALA A 104 19.67 7.09 2.97
N VAL A 105 18.98 6.20 3.64
CA VAL A 105 17.78 5.53 3.10
C VAL A 105 16.63 6.53 2.91
N GLN A 106 16.39 7.41 3.89
CA GLN A 106 15.35 8.44 3.80
C GLN A 106 15.61 9.46 2.69
N ASN A 107 16.87 9.77 2.40
CA ASN A 107 17.27 10.70 1.35
C ASN A 107 17.46 10.03 -0.02
N SER A 108 17.40 8.70 -0.08
CA SER A 108 17.49 7.97 -1.34
C SER A 108 16.15 8.02 -2.09
N PRO A 109 16.12 7.69 -3.40
CA PRO A 109 14.87 7.55 -4.15
C PRO A 109 14.11 6.26 -3.79
N ASP A 110 14.69 5.41 -2.93
CA ASP A 110 14.10 4.13 -2.55
C ASP A 110 12.79 4.33 -1.80
N ASN A 111 11.72 3.82 -2.36
CA ASN A 111 10.40 3.96 -1.77
C ASN A 111 9.50 2.73 -2.01
N THR A 112 8.44 2.69 -1.25
CA THR A 112 7.28 1.82 -1.46
C THR A 112 6.04 2.70 -1.49
N GLU A 113 5.41 2.77 -2.66
CA GLU A 113 4.15 3.48 -2.88
C GLU A 113 3.04 2.46 -3.05
N ASN A 114 2.01 2.56 -2.23
CA ASN A 114 0.83 1.71 -2.30
C ASN A 114 -0.40 2.57 -2.55
N GLN A 115 -1.13 2.27 -3.61
CA GLN A 115 -2.39 2.92 -3.93
C GLN A 115 -3.51 1.89 -3.87
N THR A 116 -4.62 2.25 -3.25
CA THR A 116 -5.82 1.42 -3.17
C THR A 116 -7.04 2.25 -3.53
N ASN A 117 -7.82 1.78 -4.49
CA ASN A 117 -9.05 2.42 -4.93
C ASN A 117 -10.19 1.41 -4.80
N ASN A 118 -11.13 1.71 -3.93
CA ASN A 118 -12.32 0.90 -3.71
C ASN A 118 -13.56 1.64 -4.21
N MET A 119 -14.44 0.94 -4.91
CA MET A 119 -15.72 1.47 -5.35
C MET A 119 -16.82 0.44 -5.15
N SER A 120 -17.87 0.83 -4.44
CA SER A 120 -19.08 0.04 -4.24
C SER A 120 -20.28 0.73 -4.86
N ILE A 121 -21.02 -0.02 -5.67
CA ILE A 121 -22.27 0.41 -6.29
C ILE A 121 -23.35 -0.53 -5.81
N ASN A 122 -24.41 0.03 -5.23
CA ASN A 122 -25.55 -0.73 -4.74
C ASN A 122 -26.84 -0.15 -5.31
N GLY A 123 -27.67 -1.01 -5.84
CA GLY A 123 -28.99 -0.64 -6.33
C GLY A 123 -30.06 -1.61 -5.85
N SER A 124 -31.25 -1.14 -5.55
CA SER A 124 -32.40 -2.00 -5.32
C SER A 124 -33.69 -1.40 -5.82
N LEU A 125 -34.58 -2.28 -6.27
CA LEU A 125 -35.95 -1.96 -6.68
C LEU A 125 -36.88 -2.89 -5.92
N GLU A 126 -37.82 -2.33 -5.18
CA GLU A 126 -38.87 -3.05 -4.48
C GLU A 126 -40.24 -2.61 -5.04
N HIS A 127 -41.07 -3.60 -5.43
CA HIS A 127 -42.42 -3.37 -5.88
C HIS A 127 -43.39 -4.12 -4.99
N ASP A 128 -44.39 -3.40 -4.46
CA ASP A 128 -45.49 -3.95 -3.66
C ASP A 128 -46.71 -4.13 -4.56
N PHE A 129 -47.18 -5.38 -4.71
CA PHE A 129 -48.35 -5.72 -5.49
C PHE A 129 -49.67 -5.55 -4.74
N GLY A 130 -49.66 -4.81 -3.62
CA GLY A 130 -50.84 -4.62 -2.76
C GLY A 130 -52.02 -3.85 -3.38
N TRP A 131 -51.86 -3.35 -4.62
CA TRP A 131 -52.92 -2.69 -5.40
C TRP A 131 -54.01 -3.65 -5.88
N PHE A 132 -53.72 -4.96 -6.00
CA PHE A 132 -54.75 -5.99 -6.23
C PHE A 132 -55.12 -6.69 -4.91
N LYS A 133 -56.43 -6.96 -4.71
CA LYS A 133 -56.92 -7.64 -3.52
C LYS A 133 -56.31 -9.03 -3.32
N TRP A 134 -55.98 -9.72 -4.42
CA TRP A 134 -55.42 -11.05 -4.43
C TRP A 134 -53.93 -11.10 -4.13
N THR A 135 -53.20 -10.11 -4.53
CA THR A 135 -51.75 -10.00 -4.35
C THR A 135 -51.35 -9.15 -3.14
N LYS A 136 -52.35 -8.77 -2.32
CA LYS A 136 -52.08 -7.97 -1.11
C LYS A 136 -51.11 -8.71 -0.17
N GLY A 137 -49.98 -8.06 0.13
CA GLY A 137 -48.92 -8.64 0.94
C GLY A 137 -47.79 -9.29 0.13
N LEU A 138 -47.90 -9.30 -1.20
CA LEU A 138 -46.85 -9.81 -2.08
C LEU A 138 -45.91 -8.64 -2.46
N LYS A 139 -44.60 -8.85 -2.30
CA LYS A 139 -43.54 -7.90 -2.68
C LYS A 139 -42.45 -8.61 -3.46
N LEU A 140 -41.98 -7.97 -4.48
CA LEU A 140 -40.81 -8.35 -5.26
C LEU A 140 -39.70 -7.35 -5.04
N LYS A 141 -38.51 -7.80 -4.64
CA LYS A 141 -37.31 -6.99 -4.49
C LYS A 141 -36.22 -7.55 -5.38
N ALA A 142 -35.70 -6.71 -6.26
CA ALA A 142 -34.45 -6.96 -6.98
C ALA A 142 -33.36 -6.08 -6.39
N SER A 143 -32.17 -6.64 -6.14
CA SER A 143 -31.01 -5.87 -5.70
C SER A 143 -29.78 -6.29 -6.47
N TYR A 144 -28.90 -5.32 -6.70
CA TYR A 144 -27.60 -5.47 -7.35
C TYR A 144 -26.56 -4.75 -6.52
N SER A 145 -25.47 -5.45 -6.27
CA SER A 145 -24.29 -4.91 -5.60
C SER A 145 -23.06 -5.24 -6.44
N ARG A 146 -22.19 -4.26 -6.66
CA ARG A 146 -20.87 -4.48 -7.27
C ARG A 146 -19.81 -3.78 -6.46
N ASN A 147 -18.73 -4.50 -6.20
CA ASN A 147 -17.56 -4.00 -5.50
C ASN A 147 -16.32 -4.17 -6.38
N ILE A 148 -15.62 -3.07 -6.63
CA ILE A 148 -14.40 -3.03 -7.43
C ILE A 148 -13.28 -2.52 -6.51
N VAL A 149 -12.23 -3.33 -6.38
CA VAL A 149 -11.02 -2.99 -5.63
C VAL A 149 -9.84 -3.03 -6.58
N ASN A 150 -9.14 -1.92 -6.72
CA ASN A 150 -7.91 -1.83 -7.49
C ASN A 150 -6.77 -1.47 -6.55
N GLY A 151 -5.71 -2.27 -6.56
CA GLY A 151 -4.47 -2.01 -5.87
C GLY A 151 -3.32 -1.80 -6.84
N LYS A 152 -2.43 -0.88 -6.53
CA LYS A 152 -1.17 -0.67 -7.22
C LYS A 152 -0.08 -0.53 -6.17
N SER A 153 1.01 -1.26 -6.34
CA SER A 153 2.19 -1.14 -5.51
C SER A 153 3.41 -0.93 -6.40
N ASN A 154 4.15 0.13 -6.12
CA ASN A 154 5.47 0.38 -6.68
C ASN A 154 6.49 0.26 -5.57
N ASN A 155 7.51 -0.55 -5.79
CA ASN A 155 8.54 -0.78 -4.80
C ASN A 155 9.89 -0.66 -5.51
N ILE A 156 10.67 0.37 -5.17
CA ILE A 156 12.01 0.60 -5.70
C ILE A 156 13.04 0.51 -4.58
N GLY A 157 14.08 -0.26 -4.80
CA GLY A 157 15.27 -0.30 -3.95
C GLY A 157 16.51 -0.30 -4.81
N THR A 158 17.49 0.49 -4.40
CA THR A 158 18.77 0.67 -5.10
C THR A 158 19.94 0.23 -4.21
N LYS A 159 21.14 0.37 -4.74
CA LYS A 159 22.39 0.22 -3.99
C LYS A 159 22.84 1.59 -3.52
N ILE A 160 23.08 1.74 -2.22
CA ILE A 160 23.49 3.00 -1.61
C ILE A 160 24.93 2.84 -1.12
N ASN A 161 25.81 3.74 -1.52
CA ASN A 161 27.17 3.78 -0.97
C ASN A 161 27.13 4.41 0.42
N VAL A 162 27.71 3.69 1.38
CA VAL A 162 27.89 4.14 2.76
C VAL A 162 29.38 4.07 3.12
N TYR A 163 29.82 4.88 4.05
CA TYR A 163 31.22 5.12 4.30
C TYR A 163 31.54 4.89 5.77
N ARG A 164 32.75 4.42 6.03
CA ARG A 164 33.36 4.34 7.35
C ARG A 164 34.59 5.21 7.38
N LEU A 165 34.70 6.08 8.38
CA LEU A 165 35.90 6.82 8.62
C LEU A 165 37.01 5.89 9.15
N LEU A 166 38.13 5.84 8.47
CA LEU A 166 39.31 5.07 8.83
C LEU A 166 40.23 5.93 9.71
N ASN A 167 40.86 5.30 10.72
CA ASN A 167 42.01 5.82 11.50
C ASN A 167 41.86 7.26 12.02
N ARG A 168 40.93 7.46 12.95
CA ARG A 168 40.96 8.66 13.75
C ARG A 168 41.28 8.37 15.21
N GLY A 169 42.36 9.01 15.70
CA GLY A 169 42.85 8.82 17.06
C GLY A 169 43.91 7.73 17.14
N GLY A 170 44.96 7.97 17.87
CA GLY A 170 46.25 7.28 17.89
C GLY A 170 46.29 5.82 18.29
N SER A 171 45.16 5.15 18.49
CA SER A 171 45.08 3.72 18.78
C SER A 171 44.11 2.96 17.87
N GLY A 172 43.81 3.51 16.69
CA GLY A 172 42.88 2.90 15.75
C GLY A 172 41.40 3.08 16.10
N GLY A 173 41.10 3.93 17.07
CA GLY A 173 39.74 4.31 17.42
C GLY A 173 39.16 5.33 16.45
N HIS A 174 37.86 5.26 16.22
CA HIS A 174 37.13 6.24 15.40
C HIS A 174 36.62 7.38 16.27
N LEU A 175 37.31 8.53 16.24
CA LEU A 175 36.79 9.74 16.85
C LEU A 175 36.15 10.60 15.77
N TYR A 176 34.85 10.78 15.87
CA TYR A 176 34.07 11.64 14.98
C TYR A 176 34.04 13.10 15.47
N THR A 177 34.75 13.38 16.57
CA THR A 177 34.85 14.69 17.19
C THR A 177 36.24 15.27 16.96
N GLY A 178 36.31 16.55 16.67
CA GLY A 178 37.57 17.32 16.50
C GLY A 178 37.55 18.15 15.24
N ASP A 179 38.33 19.19 15.29
CA ASP A 179 38.54 20.09 14.17
C ASP A 179 39.20 19.32 13.03
N ASP A 180 38.77 19.58 11.82
CA ASP A 180 39.41 19.16 10.58
C ASP A 180 39.45 17.63 10.32
N ILE A 181 38.27 17.04 10.11
CA ILE A 181 38.20 15.74 9.45
C ILE A 181 38.72 15.93 8.02
N ASP A 182 39.88 15.32 7.74
CA ASP A 182 40.40 15.27 6.37
C ASP A 182 39.45 14.45 5.50
N LEU A 183 38.87 15.15 4.51
CA LEU A 183 37.86 14.57 3.59
C LEU A 183 38.50 13.84 2.41
N ASP A 184 39.81 13.59 2.43
CA ASP A 184 40.46 12.77 1.42
C ASP A 184 39.82 11.38 1.36
N GLU A 185 39.64 10.84 0.17
CA GLU A 185 38.96 9.54 -0.06
C GLU A 185 39.72 8.39 0.62
N SER A 186 41.04 8.51 0.78
CA SER A 186 41.84 7.48 1.46
C SER A 186 41.47 7.30 2.95
N ASN A 187 40.82 8.28 3.55
CA ASN A 187 40.37 8.25 4.94
C ASN A 187 39.01 7.55 5.11
N PHE A 188 38.40 7.12 4.03
CA PHE A 188 37.09 6.47 4.05
C PHE A 188 37.14 5.06 3.46
N GLY A 189 36.63 4.10 4.19
CA GLY A 189 36.26 2.79 3.64
C GLY A 189 34.88 2.87 3.01
N THR A 190 34.76 2.48 1.75
CA THR A 190 33.48 2.49 1.03
C THR A 190 32.83 1.11 1.11
N PHE A 191 31.55 1.09 1.42
CA PHE A 191 30.70 -0.10 1.44
C PHE A 191 29.43 0.17 0.65
N THR A 192 28.82 -0.89 0.15
CA THR A 192 27.54 -0.81 -0.55
C THR A 192 26.45 -1.43 0.30
N LEU A 193 25.48 -0.62 0.65
CA LEU A 193 24.22 -1.07 1.23
C LEU A 193 23.30 -1.49 0.09
N ASP A 194 22.96 -2.77 0.03
CA ASP A 194 21.96 -3.28 -0.92
C ASP A 194 20.58 -3.14 -0.30
N ASN A 195 19.81 -2.15 -0.75
CA ASN A 195 18.44 -1.91 -0.32
C ASN A 195 17.43 -2.63 -1.24
N GLY A 196 17.79 -3.82 -1.70
CA GLY A 196 16.96 -4.72 -2.49
C GLY A 196 17.23 -4.67 -3.99
N ASN A 197 17.90 -3.63 -4.50
CA ASN A 197 18.34 -3.51 -5.89
C ASN A 197 17.33 -4.01 -6.94
N LEU A 198 16.07 -3.67 -6.74
CA LEU A 198 14.92 -4.19 -7.47
C LEU A 198 13.84 -3.12 -7.63
N LEU A 199 13.29 -3.02 -8.82
CA LEU A 199 12.04 -2.33 -9.09
C LEU A 199 10.94 -3.39 -9.26
N THR A 200 9.93 -3.32 -8.40
CA THR A 200 8.74 -4.17 -8.50
C THR A 200 7.51 -3.30 -8.71
N ARG A 201 6.72 -3.64 -9.72
CA ARG A 201 5.38 -3.09 -9.92
C ARG A 201 4.35 -4.17 -9.85
N THR A 202 3.38 -3.98 -8.99
CA THR A 202 2.25 -4.89 -8.80
C THR A 202 0.96 -4.14 -9.05
N MET A 203 0.07 -4.74 -9.83
CA MET A 203 -1.30 -4.29 -9.99
C MET A 203 -2.22 -5.46 -9.69
N ASN A 204 -3.24 -5.22 -8.91
CA ASN A 204 -4.29 -6.17 -8.64
C ASN A 204 -5.65 -5.53 -8.80
N LYS A 205 -6.60 -6.32 -9.23
CA LYS A 205 -8.00 -5.92 -9.37
C LYS A 205 -8.88 -7.05 -8.86
N THR A 206 -9.80 -6.71 -8.00
CA THR A 206 -10.92 -7.58 -7.62
C THR A 206 -12.19 -6.93 -8.10
N ASP A 207 -13.00 -7.66 -8.86
CA ASP A 207 -14.31 -7.24 -9.33
C ASP A 207 -15.34 -8.28 -8.91
N SER A 208 -16.23 -7.92 -8.02
CA SER A 208 -17.24 -8.83 -7.51
C SER A 208 -18.62 -8.22 -7.63
N TYR A 209 -19.60 -9.03 -8.01
CA TYR A 209 -20.97 -8.61 -8.00
C TYR A 209 -21.90 -9.65 -7.40
N GLN A 210 -23.02 -9.18 -6.90
CA GLN A 210 -24.08 -9.98 -6.35
C GLN A 210 -25.43 -9.45 -6.82
N MET A 211 -26.26 -10.34 -7.29
CA MET A 211 -27.65 -10.06 -7.68
C MET A 211 -28.58 -10.93 -6.86
N ASN A 212 -29.61 -10.31 -6.29
CA ASN A 212 -30.65 -11.02 -5.56
C ASN A 212 -32.01 -10.64 -6.08
N LEU A 213 -32.85 -11.65 -6.29
CA LEU A 213 -34.28 -11.49 -6.58
C LEU A 213 -35.06 -12.17 -5.48
N THR A 214 -35.82 -11.41 -4.70
CA THR A 214 -36.55 -11.91 -3.55
C THR A 214 -38.04 -11.64 -3.71
N LEU A 215 -38.83 -12.69 -3.66
CA LEU A 215 -40.27 -12.62 -3.60
C LEU A 215 -40.74 -12.92 -2.17
N SER A 216 -41.40 -11.98 -1.54
CA SER A 216 -41.93 -12.15 -0.18
C SER A 216 -43.44 -11.97 -0.16
N TYR A 217 -44.08 -12.80 0.64
CA TYR A 217 -45.51 -12.71 0.89
C TYR A 217 -45.76 -12.70 2.40
N ALA A 218 -46.59 -11.76 2.86
CA ALA A 218 -47.00 -11.69 4.26
C ALA A 218 -48.43 -11.16 4.33
N ARG A 219 -49.33 -11.97 4.88
CA ARG A 219 -50.76 -11.60 4.99
C ARG A 219 -51.42 -12.20 6.21
N GLN A 220 -52.27 -11.41 6.83
CA GLN A 220 -53.12 -11.84 7.93
C GLN A 220 -54.52 -12.25 7.41
N PHE A 221 -54.97 -13.43 7.79
CA PHE A 221 -56.27 -13.97 7.49
C PHE A 221 -57.01 -14.25 8.83
N GLY A 222 -57.81 -13.27 9.26
CA GLY A 222 -58.43 -13.34 10.56
C GLY A 222 -57.42 -13.40 11.71
N LEU A 223 -57.38 -14.51 12.42
CA LEU A 223 -56.45 -14.77 13.51
C LEU A 223 -55.10 -15.40 13.05
N HIS A 224 -55.01 -15.77 11.77
CA HIS A 224 -53.86 -16.46 11.21
C HIS A 224 -52.95 -15.53 10.43
N ASN A 225 -51.65 -15.58 10.70
CA ASN A 225 -50.63 -14.89 9.93
C ASN A 225 -49.89 -15.91 9.04
N VAL A 226 -49.86 -15.64 7.74
CA VAL A 226 -49.15 -16.47 6.76
C VAL A 226 -48.06 -15.66 6.14
N SER A 227 -46.83 -16.18 6.15
CA SER A 227 -45.69 -15.56 5.47
C SER A 227 -44.85 -16.59 4.73
N GLY A 228 -44.26 -16.18 3.64
CA GLY A 228 -43.36 -16.99 2.83
C GLY A 228 -42.33 -16.10 2.14
N LEU A 229 -41.15 -16.65 1.86
CA LEU A 229 -40.07 -15.99 1.16
C LEU A 229 -39.42 -16.95 0.19
N PHE A 230 -39.20 -16.47 -1.04
CA PHE A 230 -38.43 -17.16 -2.06
C PHE A 230 -37.35 -16.22 -2.56
N SER A 231 -36.09 -16.67 -2.64
CA SER A 231 -34.99 -15.88 -3.11
C SER A 231 -34.13 -16.65 -4.08
N ILE A 232 -33.66 -15.93 -5.12
CA ILE A 232 -32.66 -16.40 -6.06
C ILE A 232 -31.47 -15.45 -5.92
N GLU A 233 -30.30 -16.01 -5.79
CA GLU A 233 -29.04 -15.26 -5.67
C GLU A 233 -28.06 -15.72 -6.73
N LYS A 234 -27.34 -14.75 -7.33
CA LYS A 234 -26.19 -14.98 -8.18
C LYS A 234 -25.07 -14.07 -7.70
N ALA A 235 -23.90 -14.66 -7.45
CA ALA A 235 -22.68 -13.93 -7.10
C ALA A 235 -21.53 -14.44 -7.96
N GLU A 236 -20.66 -13.53 -8.36
CA GLU A 236 -19.40 -13.84 -9.06
C GLU A 236 -18.31 -12.93 -8.52
N SER A 237 -17.09 -13.44 -8.48
CA SER A 237 -15.90 -12.69 -8.11
C SER A 237 -14.75 -13.03 -9.06
N GLU A 238 -14.10 -12.00 -9.57
CA GLU A 238 -12.93 -12.11 -10.43
C GLU A 238 -11.75 -11.40 -9.76
N TYR A 239 -10.61 -12.05 -9.76
CA TYR A 239 -9.36 -11.48 -9.27
C TYR A 239 -8.29 -11.56 -10.36
N GLU A 240 -7.70 -10.42 -10.67
CA GLU A 240 -6.57 -10.29 -11.59
C GLU A 240 -5.36 -9.74 -10.83
N TYR A 241 -4.19 -10.28 -11.14
CA TYR A 241 -2.92 -9.88 -10.55
C TYR A 241 -1.84 -9.85 -11.62
N VAL A 242 -1.10 -8.76 -11.68
CA VAL A 242 0.06 -8.59 -12.55
C VAL A 242 1.20 -8.03 -11.73
N THR A 243 2.37 -8.65 -11.79
CA THR A 243 3.60 -8.11 -11.21
C THR A 243 4.72 -8.15 -12.22
N GLY A 244 5.50 -7.09 -12.26
CA GLY A 244 6.72 -6.97 -13.06
C GLY A 244 7.89 -6.62 -12.15
N ASN A 245 9.00 -7.32 -12.32
CA ASN A 245 10.24 -7.09 -11.59
C ASN A 245 11.37 -6.80 -12.56
N ILE A 246 12.25 -5.86 -12.22
CA ILE A 246 13.48 -5.57 -12.94
C ILE A 246 14.60 -5.29 -11.95
N THR A 247 15.78 -5.80 -12.21
CA THR A 247 16.97 -5.59 -11.34
C THR A 247 17.77 -4.37 -11.78
N ASP A 248 18.64 -3.90 -10.90
CA ASP A 248 19.54 -2.76 -11.10
C ASP A 248 18.83 -1.47 -11.59
N PRO A 249 17.78 -0.99 -10.90
CA PRO A 249 17.12 0.25 -11.26
C PRO A 249 18.05 1.45 -11.11
N PHE A 250 17.89 2.43 -12.00
CA PHE A 250 18.61 3.70 -11.83
C PHE A 250 18.09 4.49 -10.64
N SER A 251 18.98 4.95 -9.79
CA SER A 251 18.66 5.69 -8.57
C SER A 251 18.06 7.09 -8.81
N PHE A 252 18.17 7.63 -10.02
CA PHE A 252 17.71 8.98 -10.37
C PHE A 252 16.36 9.05 -11.08
N THR A 253 15.68 7.91 -11.24
CA THR A 253 14.48 7.84 -12.09
C THR A 253 13.19 7.55 -11.34
N ASP A 254 13.25 7.34 -10.03
CA ASP A 254 12.11 6.94 -9.17
C ASP A 254 11.32 5.72 -9.70
N GLY A 255 11.97 4.94 -10.54
CA GLY A 255 11.39 3.71 -11.08
C GLY A 255 10.16 3.91 -11.99
N GLN A 256 10.03 5.06 -12.64
CA GLN A 256 8.83 5.38 -13.42
C GLN A 256 8.60 4.51 -14.65
N SER A 257 9.63 3.86 -15.17
CA SER A 257 9.48 2.96 -16.31
C SER A 257 10.50 1.81 -16.29
N ASN A 258 10.21 0.72 -17.02
CA ASN A 258 11.14 -0.42 -17.15
C ASN A 258 12.44 -0.07 -17.87
N SER A 259 12.47 1.02 -18.64
CA SER A 259 13.68 1.52 -19.30
C SER A 259 14.65 2.23 -18.34
N THR A 260 14.29 2.36 -17.08
CA THR A 260 15.06 3.04 -16.04
C THR A 260 15.92 2.09 -15.20
N ALA A 261 16.33 0.98 -15.78
CA ALA A 261 17.17 -0.02 -15.13
C ALA A 261 18.17 -0.61 -16.10
N THR A 262 19.32 -1.06 -15.58
CA THR A 262 20.38 -1.74 -16.37
C THR A 262 20.33 -3.25 -16.25
N GLY A 263 19.53 -3.80 -15.33
CA GLY A 263 19.47 -5.24 -15.10
C GLY A 263 18.86 -6.00 -16.27
N ALA A 264 19.47 -7.11 -16.58
CA ALA A 264 19.02 -7.99 -17.67
C ALA A 264 17.82 -8.85 -17.29
N THR A 265 17.55 -9.01 -16.00
CA THR A 265 16.48 -9.89 -15.52
C THR A 265 15.19 -9.11 -15.41
N GLN A 266 14.24 -9.47 -16.24
CA GLN A 266 12.86 -8.99 -16.16
C GLN A 266 11.96 -10.21 -15.99
N THR A 267 11.08 -10.16 -15.01
CA THR A 267 10.05 -11.18 -14.82
C THR A 267 8.68 -10.54 -14.77
N THR A 268 7.74 -11.14 -15.47
CA THR A 268 6.33 -10.71 -15.40
C THR A 268 5.49 -11.93 -15.03
N THR A 269 4.67 -11.78 -14.01
CA THR A 269 3.72 -12.81 -13.59
C THR A 269 2.31 -12.27 -13.75
N PHE A 270 1.44 -13.07 -14.32
CA PHE A 270 0.01 -12.78 -14.46
C PHE A 270 -0.77 -13.93 -13.84
N SER A 271 -1.82 -13.60 -13.11
CA SER A 271 -2.76 -14.56 -12.54
C SER A 271 -4.18 -14.01 -12.63
N ARG A 272 -5.15 -14.88 -12.98
CA ARG A 272 -6.57 -14.58 -12.97
C ARG A 272 -7.31 -15.73 -12.32
N THR A 273 -8.23 -15.41 -11.42
CA THR A 273 -9.09 -16.37 -10.73
C THR A 273 -10.53 -15.89 -10.80
N GLU A 274 -11.43 -16.79 -11.14
CA GLU A 274 -12.88 -16.58 -11.18
C GLU A 274 -13.55 -17.55 -10.20
N SER A 275 -14.58 -17.09 -9.47
CA SER A 275 -15.36 -17.89 -8.53
C SER A 275 -16.82 -17.49 -8.52
#